data_46242ae1da008cef2b40dc243c0433b2
#
_entry.id   46242ae1da008cef2b40dc243c0433b2
#
_cell.length_a   1.000
_cell.length_b   1.000
_cell.length_c   1.000
_cell.angle_alpha   90.00
_cell.angle_beta   90.00
_cell.angle_gamma   90.00
#
_symmetry.space_group_name_H-M   'P 1'
#
loop_
_entity.id
_entity.type
_entity.pdbx_description
1 polymer ?
#
loop_
_entity_poly.entity_id
_entity_poly.type
_entity_poly.pdbx_seq_one_letter_code
_entity_poly.pdbx_strand_id
1 'polypeptide(L)'
;MYATRALSPSFGAEVLDFDPSASQSEAAIDAIKALWAEHKLLLFRDQDFDEATLVNFSKEFGALEIHVREEYLSREHPEILYVSNIEREGRRIGILADTEVGWHYDQIYLPKPAVGSLLMADILPPEGGNTEFADMCAAFDALPEATRIKLEGCLANQSYEAFNQAYSVPTNTKQKARSPDIHHPLIRTHPATGRKALYLCPGMTTEIVGWD
;
A
#
# COMPACT_ATOMS: atom_id res chain seq x y z
N MET A 1 -26.13 0.53 1.04
CA MET A 1 -25.03 -0.45 1.13
C MET A 1 -24.82 -0.97 -0.27
N TYR A 2 -23.60 -0.94 -0.81
CA TYR A 2 -23.28 -1.44 -2.13
C TYR A 2 -23.26 -2.97 -2.13
N ALA A 3 -23.66 -3.58 -3.23
CA ALA A 3 -23.49 -5.01 -3.43
C ALA A 3 -22.01 -5.35 -3.64
N THR A 4 -21.59 -6.49 -3.12
CA THR A 4 -20.20 -6.95 -3.23
C THR A 4 -20.14 -8.38 -3.74
N ARG A 5 -19.02 -8.72 -4.39
CA ARG A 5 -18.66 -10.07 -4.81
C ARG A 5 -17.30 -10.43 -4.20
N ALA A 6 -17.24 -11.51 -3.43
CA ALA A 6 -15.98 -11.94 -2.82
C ALA A 6 -14.92 -12.24 -3.88
N LEU A 7 -13.69 -11.77 -3.66
CA LEU A 7 -12.52 -12.05 -4.51
C LEU A 7 -11.82 -13.34 -4.09
N SER A 8 -11.87 -13.67 -2.79
CA SER A 8 -11.32 -14.90 -2.25
C SER A 8 -12.16 -15.38 -1.07
N PRO A 9 -11.97 -16.63 -0.61
CA PRO A 9 -12.67 -17.13 0.58
C PRO A 9 -12.30 -16.41 1.88
N SER A 10 -11.17 -15.72 1.94
CA SER A 10 -10.61 -15.17 3.18
C SER A 10 -10.77 -13.66 3.31
N PHE A 11 -10.57 -12.89 2.24
CA PHE A 11 -10.72 -11.44 2.21
C PHE A 11 -10.76 -10.91 0.77
N GLY A 12 -11.07 -9.61 0.64
CA GLY A 12 -11.19 -8.92 -0.63
C GLY A 12 -12.59 -9.02 -1.23
N ALA A 13 -13.09 -7.89 -1.70
CA ALA A 13 -14.39 -7.80 -2.36
C ALA A 13 -14.33 -6.88 -3.58
N GLU A 14 -15.01 -7.29 -4.63
CA GLU A 14 -15.37 -6.41 -5.73
C GLU A 14 -16.63 -5.63 -5.33
N VAL A 15 -16.59 -4.32 -5.49
CA VAL A 15 -17.74 -3.44 -5.28
C VAL A 15 -18.49 -3.30 -6.58
N LEU A 16 -19.77 -3.60 -6.57
CA LEU A 16 -20.64 -3.56 -7.74
C LEU A 16 -21.42 -2.25 -7.80
N ASP A 17 -21.66 -1.76 -9.02
CA ASP A 17 -22.51 -0.59 -9.28
C ASP A 17 -22.08 0.69 -8.53
N PHE A 18 -20.77 0.86 -8.31
CA PHE A 18 -20.19 2.07 -7.77
C PHE A 18 -19.32 2.75 -8.83
N ASP A 19 -19.58 4.00 -9.09
CA ASP A 19 -18.80 4.84 -10.00
C ASP A 19 -18.02 5.89 -9.19
N PRO A 20 -16.71 5.66 -8.92
CA PRO A 20 -15.89 6.60 -8.18
C PRO A 20 -15.63 7.92 -8.94
N SER A 21 -15.88 8.00 -10.24
CA SER A 21 -15.73 9.24 -11.03
C SER A 21 -16.87 10.22 -10.79
N ALA A 22 -18.05 9.73 -10.38
CA ALA A 22 -19.19 10.56 -10.04
C ALA A 22 -18.95 11.29 -8.71
N SER A 23 -19.57 12.44 -8.54
CA SER A 23 -19.59 13.13 -7.25
C SER A 23 -20.27 12.27 -6.18
N GLN A 24 -19.56 11.92 -5.13
CA GLN A 24 -20.03 11.04 -4.08
C GLN A 24 -20.64 11.84 -2.92
N SER A 25 -21.71 11.33 -2.32
CA SER A 25 -22.18 11.82 -1.03
C SER A 25 -21.28 11.30 0.09
N GLU A 26 -21.23 12.02 1.22
CA GLU A 26 -20.51 11.58 2.42
C GLU A 26 -20.96 10.16 2.85
N ALA A 27 -22.26 9.88 2.83
CA ALA A 27 -22.80 8.57 3.15
C ALA A 27 -22.33 7.46 2.18
N ALA A 28 -22.10 7.78 0.91
CA ALA A 28 -21.54 6.83 -0.07
C ALA A 28 -20.09 6.51 0.25
N ILE A 29 -19.29 7.54 0.54
CA ILE A 29 -17.88 7.38 0.93
C ILE A 29 -17.76 6.60 2.25
N ASP A 30 -18.59 6.90 3.25
CA ASP A 30 -18.60 6.17 4.50
C ASP A 30 -18.97 4.68 4.32
N ALA A 31 -19.90 4.39 3.40
CA ALA A 31 -20.21 3.01 3.05
C ALA A 31 -19.04 2.28 2.41
N ILE A 32 -18.26 2.94 1.52
CA ILE A 32 -17.04 2.36 0.93
C ILE A 32 -15.96 2.17 1.99
N LYS A 33 -15.76 3.13 2.90
CA LYS A 33 -14.81 2.99 4.03
C LYS A 33 -15.18 1.81 4.93
N ALA A 34 -16.46 1.60 5.20
CA ALA A 34 -16.95 0.45 5.98
C ALA A 34 -16.67 -0.88 5.27
N LEU A 35 -16.96 -0.97 3.97
CA LEU A 35 -16.63 -2.15 3.15
C LEU A 35 -15.12 -2.41 3.13
N TRP A 36 -14.31 -1.36 3.01
CA TRP A 36 -12.86 -1.50 3.03
C TRP A 36 -12.36 -2.02 4.38
N ALA A 37 -12.87 -1.50 5.49
CA ALA A 37 -12.53 -1.99 6.84
C ALA A 37 -12.92 -3.47 7.03
N GLU A 38 -14.04 -3.90 6.47
CA GLU A 38 -14.52 -5.29 6.52
C GLU A 38 -13.69 -6.22 5.63
N HIS A 39 -13.56 -5.86 4.36
CA HIS A 39 -12.96 -6.72 3.33
C HIS A 39 -11.45 -6.51 3.14
N LYS A 40 -10.84 -5.43 3.66
CA LYS A 40 -9.39 -5.07 3.62
C LYS A 40 -8.86 -4.71 2.22
N LEU A 41 -9.44 -5.27 1.19
CA LEU A 41 -9.14 -5.01 -0.21
C LEU A 41 -10.44 -4.82 -0.98
N LEU A 42 -10.57 -3.72 -1.71
CA LEU A 42 -11.68 -3.47 -2.61
C LEU A 42 -11.19 -3.41 -4.06
N LEU A 43 -11.97 -3.98 -4.95
CA LEU A 43 -11.75 -3.94 -6.39
C LEU A 43 -12.93 -3.22 -7.05
N PHE A 44 -12.63 -2.25 -7.88
CA PHE A 44 -13.57 -1.55 -8.75
C PHE A 44 -13.18 -1.86 -10.19
N ARG A 45 -14.06 -2.55 -10.94
CA ARG A 45 -13.78 -2.89 -12.34
C ARG A 45 -14.34 -1.84 -13.28
N ASP A 46 -13.80 -1.85 -14.50
CA ASP A 46 -14.30 -1.07 -15.65
C ASP A 46 -14.40 0.44 -15.34
N GLN A 47 -13.39 0.96 -14.60
CA GLN A 47 -13.30 2.35 -14.24
C GLN A 47 -12.50 3.13 -15.29
N ASP A 48 -13.08 4.21 -15.81
CA ASP A 48 -12.41 5.14 -16.73
C ASP A 48 -12.00 6.41 -15.94
N PHE A 49 -10.80 6.35 -15.37
CA PHE A 49 -10.26 7.42 -14.54
C PHE A 49 -9.15 8.17 -15.28
N ASP A 50 -9.20 9.49 -15.24
CA ASP A 50 -8.01 10.30 -15.39
C ASP A 50 -7.29 10.49 -14.03
N GLU A 51 -6.11 11.08 -14.05
CA GLU A 51 -5.32 11.32 -12.84
C GLU A 51 -6.04 12.25 -11.86
N ALA A 52 -6.75 13.25 -12.34
CA ALA A 52 -7.49 14.18 -11.50
C ALA A 52 -8.62 13.47 -10.75
N THR A 53 -9.33 12.57 -11.41
CA THR A 53 -10.38 11.75 -10.82
C THR A 53 -9.81 10.81 -9.75
N LEU A 54 -8.69 10.13 -10.05
CA LEU A 54 -8.00 9.28 -9.08
C LEU A 54 -7.59 10.05 -7.82
N VAL A 55 -6.98 11.24 -8.00
CA VAL A 55 -6.57 12.11 -6.88
C VAL A 55 -7.77 12.58 -6.08
N ASN A 56 -8.85 13.02 -6.74
CA ASN A 56 -10.04 13.51 -6.05
C ASN A 56 -10.72 12.40 -5.25
N PHE A 57 -10.87 11.22 -5.82
CA PHE A 57 -11.43 10.07 -5.11
C PHE A 57 -10.53 9.64 -3.94
N SER A 58 -9.21 9.63 -4.14
CA SER A 58 -8.26 9.28 -3.07
C SER A 58 -8.33 10.23 -1.87
N LYS A 59 -8.58 11.53 -2.07
CA LYS A 59 -8.72 12.53 -1.00
C LYS A 59 -9.88 12.25 -0.05
N GLU A 60 -10.90 11.52 -0.48
CA GLU A 60 -12.03 11.12 0.36
C GLU A 60 -11.60 10.18 1.52
N PHE A 61 -10.44 9.51 1.39
CA PHE A 61 -9.91 8.59 2.39
C PHE A 61 -8.89 9.24 3.32
N GLY A 62 -8.40 10.44 3.02
CA GLY A 62 -7.47 11.18 3.85
C GLY A 62 -6.49 12.06 3.08
N ALA A 63 -5.50 12.59 3.80
CA ALA A 63 -4.42 13.36 3.19
C ALA A 63 -3.56 12.44 2.32
N LEU A 64 -3.20 12.93 1.14
CA LEU A 64 -2.36 12.18 0.21
C LEU A 64 -0.88 12.41 0.51
N GLU A 65 -0.09 11.35 0.37
CA GLU A 65 1.36 11.39 0.52
C GLU A 65 2.05 11.57 -0.85
N ILE A 66 3.19 12.24 -0.82
CA ILE A 66 4.06 12.39 -2.00
C ILE A 66 5.27 11.48 -1.79
N HIS A 67 5.42 10.49 -2.65
CA HIS A 67 6.48 9.51 -2.55
C HIS A 67 7.87 10.14 -2.68
N VAL A 68 8.88 9.54 -2.03
CA VAL A 68 10.27 10.07 -2.01
C VAL A 68 10.95 10.00 -3.38
N ARG A 69 10.51 9.12 -4.28
CA ARG A 69 11.03 8.95 -5.64
C ARG A 69 10.36 9.94 -6.60
N GLU A 70 10.69 11.23 -6.42
CA GLU A 70 10.08 12.34 -7.14
C GLU A 70 10.22 12.22 -8.67
N GLU A 71 11.22 11.52 -9.16
CA GLU A 71 11.48 11.28 -10.58
C GLU A 71 10.44 10.42 -11.31
N TYR A 72 9.60 9.70 -10.55
CA TYR A 72 8.56 8.81 -11.07
C TYR A 72 7.14 9.30 -10.77
N LEU A 73 7.01 10.52 -10.26
CA LEU A 73 5.72 11.12 -9.98
C LEU A 73 5.10 11.74 -11.24
N SER A 74 3.77 11.78 -11.29
CA SER A 74 3.07 12.59 -12.27
C SER A 74 3.50 14.05 -12.16
N ARG A 75 3.61 14.73 -13.29
CA ARG A 75 3.98 16.15 -13.33
C ARG A 75 2.83 17.07 -12.91
N GLU A 76 1.60 16.65 -13.20
CA GLU A 76 0.39 17.42 -12.91
C GLU A 76 -0.18 17.06 -11.52
N HIS A 77 -0.01 15.79 -11.12
CA HIS A 77 -0.53 15.24 -9.87
C HIS A 77 0.59 14.51 -9.10
N PRO A 78 1.44 15.24 -8.36
CA PRO A 78 2.61 14.64 -7.68
C PRO A 78 2.25 13.62 -6.60
N GLU A 79 0.98 13.48 -6.24
CA GLU A 79 0.47 12.43 -5.37
C GLU A 79 0.41 11.06 -6.07
N ILE A 80 0.54 11.03 -7.41
CA ILE A 80 0.54 9.80 -8.21
C ILE A 80 1.98 9.36 -8.48
N LEU A 81 2.29 8.14 -8.07
CA LEU A 81 3.51 7.44 -8.42
C LEU A 81 3.23 6.48 -9.58
N TYR A 82 3.95 6.61 -10.69
CA TYR A 82 3.85 5.65 -11.77
C TYR A 82 4.60 4.36 -11.43
N VAL A 83 3.88 3.25 -11.47
CA VAL A 83 4.44 1.89 -11.40
C VAL A 83 4.46 1.33 -12.82
N SER A 84 5.61 1.40 -13.50
CA SER A 84 5.71 1.06 -14.93
C SER A 84 7.14 0.70 -15.31
N ASN A 85 7.28 -0.25 -16.23
CA ASN A 85 8.52 -0.58 -16.93
C ASN A 85 8.63 0.09 -18.32
N ILE A 86 7.67 0.95 -18.67
CA ILE A 86 7.66 1.66 -19.94
C ILE A 86 8.79 2.69 -19.97
N GLU A 87 9.48 2.76 -21.12
CA GLU A 87 10.46 3.79 -21.39
C GLU A 87 9.93 4.79 -22.41
N ARG A 88 10.16 6.08 -22.13
CA ARG A 88 9.94 7.18 -23.10
C ARG A 88 11.26 7.93 -23.26
N GLU A 89 11.68 8.12 -24.50
CA GLU A 89 12.95 8.83 -24.82
C GLU A 89 14.17 8.27 -24.06
N GLY A 90 14.23 6.94 -23.91
CA GLY A 90 15.33 6.25 -23.23
C GLY A 90 15.33 6.40 -21.70
N ARG A 91 14.21 6.83 -21.10
CA ARG A 91 14.05 6.95 -19.64
C ARG A 91 12.79 6.21 -19.19
N ARG A 92 12.91 5.47 -18.10
CA ARG A 92 11.74 4.87 -17.44
C ARG A 92 10.83 5.97 -16.90
N ILE A 93 9.53 5.81 -17.14
CA ILE A 93 8.51 6.74 -16.65
C ILE A 93 8.02 6.38 -15.24
N GLY A 94 8.26 5.14 -14.79
CA GLY A 94 7.77 4.64 -13.51
C GLY A 94 8.81 3.87 -12.72
N ILE A 95 8.51 3.66 -11.45
CA ILE A 95 9.29 2.84 -10.53
C ILE A 95 8.83 1.39 -10.66
N LEU A 96 9.52 0.59 -11.46
CA LEU A 96 9.31 -0.85 -11.50
C LEU A 96 10.66 -1.54 -11.66
N ALA A 97 10.94 -2.50 -10.79
CA ALA A 97 12.06 -3.41 -10.97
C ALA A 97 11.76 -4.35 -12.14
N ASP A 98 12.80 -4.82 -12.83
CA ASP A 98 12.67 -5.86 -13.87
C ASP A 98 12.47 -7.26 -13.25
N THR A 99 12.27 -7.31 -11.95
CA THR A 99 12.12 -8.51 -11.14
C THR A 99 10.86 -8.42 -10.31
N GLU A 100 10.46 -9.52 -9.74
CA GLU A 100 9.37 -9.57 -8.75
C GLU A 100 9.61 -8.57 -7.61
N VAL A 101 8.58 -7.79 -7.29
CA VAL A 101 8.59 -6.93 -6.11
C VAL A 101 8.15 -7.76 -4.92
N GLY A 102 9.02 -7.92 -3.93
CA GLY A 102 8.73 -8.72 -2.73
C GLY A 102 7.59 -8.15 -1.89
N TRP A 103 7.09 -8.97 -0.96
CA TRP A 103 6.06 -8.56 -0.01
C TRP A 103 6.48 -7.31 0.77
N HIS A 104 5.65 -6.28 0.77
CA HIS A 104 5.91 -5.01 1.44
C HIS A 104 4.61 -4.35 1.92
N TYR A 105 4.77 -3.37 2.81
CA TYR A 105 3.77 -2.36 3.09
C TYR A 105 4.20 -1.05 2.43
N ASP A 106 3.30 -0.39 1.74
CA ASP A 106 3.59 0.93 1.20
C ASP A 106 3.92 1.90 2.34
N GLN A 107 5.04 2.62 2.17
CA GLN A 107 5.47 3.69 3.05
C GLN A 107 5.60 3.33 4.55
N ILE A 108 5.82 2.04 4.88
CA ILE A 108 6.04 1.60 6.27
C ILE A 108 7.20 2.36 6.96
N TYR A 109 8.12 2.91 6.18
CA TYR A 109 9.27 3.70 6.63
C TYR A 109 8.92 5.14 7.05
N LEU A 110 7.67 5.58 6.92
CA LEU A 110 7.23 6.91 7.36
C LEU A 110 6.79 6.89 8.82
N PRO A 111 7.02 8.00 9.57
CA PRO A 111 6.52 8.14 10.95
C PRO A 111 4.99 7.98 11.05
N LYS A 112 4.29 8.41 10.02
CA LYS A 112 2.84 8.26 9.86
C LYS A 112 2.58 7.67 8.48
N PRO A 113 2.59 6.33 8.36
CA PRO A 113 2.29 5.67 7.09
C PRO A 113 0.90 6.01 6.57
N ALA A 114 0.74 5.97 5.25
CA ALA A 114 -0.57 6.12 4.62
C ALA A 114 -1.56 5.04 5.15
N VAL A 115 -2.84 5.38 5.19
CA VAL A 115 -3.89 4.44 5.63
C VAL A 115 -4.13 3.32 4.62
N GLY A 116 -3.73 3.53 3.38
CA GLY A 116 -3.79 2.57 2.29
C GLY A 116 -3.35 3.18 0.98
N SER A 117 -3.41 2.40 -0.09
CA SER A 117 -3.04 2.79 -1.45
C SER A 117 -4.21 2.53 -2.39
N LEU A 118 -4.41 3.43 -3.36
CA LEU A 118 -5.27 3.21 -4.50
C LEU A 118 -4.37 2.91 -5.70
N LEU A 119 -4.56 1.75 -6.31
CA LEU A 119 -3.81 1.31 -7.49
C LEU A 119 -4.75 1.29 -8.69
N MET A 120 -4.49 2.14 -9.67
CA MET A 120 -5.21 2.16 -10.94
C MET A 120 -4.39 1.41 -11.99
N ALA A 121 -5.01 0.46 -12.66
CA ALA A 121 -4.42 -0.26 -13.78
C ALA A 121 -4.80 0.44 -15.09
N ASP A 122 -3.84 1.11 -15.72
CA ASP A 122 -3.99 1.77 -17.02
C ASP A 122 -3.65 0.80 -18.17
N ILE A 123 -2.50 0.14 -18.06
CA ILE A 123 -2.04 -0.84 -19.05
C ILE A 123 -1.73 -2.15 -18.32
N LEU A 124 -2.38 -3.22 -18.76
CA LEU A 124 -2.16 -4.56 -18.22
C LEU A 124 -1.39 -5.42 -19.22
N PRO A 125 -0.44 -6.26 -18.74
CA PRO A 125 0.16 -7.27 -19.60
C PRO A 125 -0.87 -8.33 -19.98
N PRO A 126 -0.73 -9.00 -21.15
CA PRO A 126 -1.64 -10.07 -21.55
C PRO A 126 -1.58 -11.29 -20.62
N GLU A 127 -0.45 -11.51 -19.97
CA GLU A 127 -0.21 -12.59 -19.01
C GLU A 127 0.73 -12.13 -17.89
N GLY A 128 0.53 -12.64 -16.67
CA GLY A 128 1.36 -12.35 -15.51
C GLY A 128 1.13 -10.95 -14.92
N GLY A 129 2.10 -10.46 -14.15
CA GLY A 129 2.05 -9.15 -13.50
C GLY A 129 0.99 -9.03 -12.39
N ASN A 130 0.58 -10.15 -11.80
CA ASN A 130 -0.42 -10.16 -10.73
C ASN A 130 0.10 -9.42 -9.49
N THR A 131 -0.80 -8.66 -8.86
CA THR A 131 -0.57 -8.12 -7.53
C THR A 131 -1.21 -9.05 -6.50
N GLU A 132 -0.40 -9.51 -5.56
CA GLU A 132 -0.83 -10.40 -4.48
C GLU A 132 -0.97 -9.63 -3.17
N PHE A 133 -1.91 -10.05 -2.33
CA PHE A 133 -2.19 -9.41 -1.04
C PHE A 133 -2.22 -10.45 0.08
N ALA A 134 -1.79 -10.05 1.29
CA ALA A 134 -1.81 -10.88 2.48
C ALA A 134 -2.60 -10.24 3.61
N ASP A 135 -3.46 -11.01 4.29
CA ASP A 135 -4.17 -10.56 5.50
C ASP A 135 -3.26 -10.69 6.72
N MET A 136 -2.66 -9.59 7.14
CA MET A 136 -1.75 -9.57 8.27
C MET A 136 -2.44 -9.63 9.64
N CYS A 137 -3.77 -9.42 9.69
CA CYS A 137 -4.56 -9.77 10.88
C CYS A 137 -4.70 -11.29 11.02
N ALA A 138 -5.04 -11.98 9.92
CA ALA A 138 -5.11 -13.44 9.92
C ALA A 138 -3.72 -14.07 10.17
N ALA A 139 -2.65 -13.48 9.65
CA ALA A 139 -1.28 -13.90 9.93
C ALA A 139 -0.96 -13.79 11.44
N PHE A 140 -1.36 -12.69 12.09
CA PHE A 140 -1.23 -12.55 13.55
C PHE A 140 -2.05 -13.60 14.32
N ASP A 141 -3.30 -13.80 13.93
CA ASP A 141 -4.21 -14.77 14.57
C ASP A 141 -3.71 -16.22 14.44
N ALA A 142 -2.98 -16.54 13.36
CA ALA A 142 -2.40 -17.85 13.11
C ALA A 142 -1.11 -18.13 13.91
N LEU A 143 -0.50 -17.13 14.54
CA LEU A 143 0.70 -17.32 15.35
C LEU A 143 0.41 -18.16 16.59
N PRO A 144 1.31 -19.06 17.00
CA PRO A 144 1.26 -19.69 18.31
C PRO A 144 1.21 -18.64 19.43
N GLU A 145 0.45 -18.92 20.51
CA GLU A 145 0.28 -17.99 21.63
C GLU A 145 1.63 -17.57 22.24
N ALA A 146 2.55 -18.49 22.42
CA ALA A 146 3.89 -18.21 22.92
C ALA A 146 4.64 -17.21 22.03
N THR A 147 4.46 -17.27 20.73
CA THR A 147 5.05 -16.31 19.76
C THR A 147 4.37 -14.95 19.88
N ARG A 148 3.04 -14.89 19.96
CA ARG A 148 2.32 -13.64 20.15
C ARG A 148 2.75 -12.89 21.42
N ILE A 149 2.87 -13.63 22.54
CA ILE A 149 3.36 -13.07 23.81
C ILE A 149 4.79 -12.54 23.66
N LYS A 150 5.67 -13.31 23.00
CA LYS A 150 7.07 -12.92 22.79
C LYS A 150 7.20 -11.64 21.93
N LEU A 151 6.32 -11.43 20.97
CA LEU A 151 6.34 -10.29 20.06
C LEU A 151 5.61 -9.06 20.62
N GLU A 152 4.83 -9.19 21.67
CA GLU A 152 4.06 -8.09 22.22
C GLU A 152 4.99 -7.00 22.78
N GLY A 153 4.74 -5.75 22.36
CA GLY A 153 5.56 -4.60 22.72
C GLY A 153 6.90 -4.48 21.97
N CYS A 154 7.25 -5.46 21.14
CA CYS A 154 8.45 -5.37 20.32
C CYS A 154 8.32 -4.27 19.26
N LEU A 155 9.44 -3.61 18.97
CA LEU A 155 9.59 -2.65 17.89
C LEU A 155 10.40 -3.30 16.76
N ALA A 156 10.06 -2.98 15.52
CA ALA A 156 10.80 -3.38 14.34
C ALA A 156 11.38 -2.15 13.63
N ASN A 157 12.63 -2.22 13.22
CA ASN A 157 13.25 -1.18 12.42
C ASN A 157 12.79 -1.30 10.97
N GLN A 158 12.31 -0.20 10.40
CA GLN A 158 11.85 -0.12 9.02
C GLN A 158 12.80 0.78 8.23
N SER A 159 13.37 0.25 7.14
CA SER A 159 14.34 0.93 6.31
C SER A 159 13.92 0.95 4.84
N TYR A 160 13.69 2.14 4.30
CA TYR A 160 13.47 2.31 2.86
C TYR A 160 14.75 2.01 2.07
N GLU A 161 15.90 2.36 2.62
CA GLU A 161 17.20 2.15 1.97
C GLU A 161 17.49 0.64 1.78
N ALA A 162 17.14 -0.19 2.75
CA ALA A 162 17.26 -1.64 2.63
C ALA A 162 16.39 -2.18 1.48
N PHE A 163 15.14 -1.74 1.39
CA PHE A 163 14.24 -2.12 0.29
C PHE A 163 14.75 -1.63 -1.07
N ASN A 164 15.28 -0.40 -1.11
CA ASN A 164 15.75 0.22 -2.35
C ASN A 164 16.98 -0.48 -2.94
N GLN A 165 17.69 -1.32 -2.19
CA GLN A 165 18.79 -2.13 -2.73
C GLN A 165 18.36 -3.09 -3.84
N ALA A 166 17.09 -3.46 -3.90
CA ALA A 166 16.52 -4.27 -4.98
C ALA A 166 16.33 -3.49 -6.30
N TYR A 167 16.46 -2.16 -6.29
CA TYR A 167 16.28 -1.31 -7.46
C TYR A 167 17.61 -0.88 -8.07
N SER A 168 17.66 -0.80 -9.39
CA SER A 168 18.86 -0.40 -10.14
C SER A 168 19.26 1.08 -9.94
N VAL A 169 18.31 1.92 -9.54
CA VAL A 169 18.52 3.35 -9.32
C VAL A 169 18.60 3.63 -7.81
N PRO A 170 19.76 3.97 -7.26
CA PRO A 170 19.90 4.24 -5.84
C PRO A 170 19.18 5.54 -5.44
N THR A 171 18.83 5.65 -4.16
CA THR A 171 18.34 6.89 -3.57
C THR A 171 19.42 7.95 -3.50
N ASN A 172 19.06 9.20 -3.77
CA ASN A 172 19.93 10.34 -3.59
C ASN A 172 19.89 10.87 -2.13
N THR A 173 20.77 11.80 -1.79
CA THR A 173 20.89 12.36 -0.43
C THR A 173 19.58 12.99 0.07
N LYS A 174 18.82 13.68 -0.80
CA LYS A 174 17.53 14.30 -0.43
C LYS A 174 16.49 13.23 -0.10
N GLN A 175 16.43 12.16 -0.90
CA GLN A 175 15.53 11.04 -0.68
C GLN A 175 15.85 10.30 0.62
N LYS A 176 17.13 10.01 0.88
CA LYS A 176 17.59 9.41 2.17
C LYS A 176 17.21 10.27 3.37
N ALA A 177 17.36 11.58 3.28
CA ALA A 177 16.97 12.49 4.37
C ALA A 177 15.46 12.50 4.65
N ARG A 178 14.63 12.18 3.65
CA ARG A 178 13.16 12.09 3.77
C ARG A 178 12.65 10.71 4.18
N SER A 179 13.51 9.70 4.16
CA SER A 179 13.18 8.33 4.51
C SER A 179 14.20 7.73 5.48
N PRO A 180 14.45 8.37 6.64
CA PRO A 180 15.32 7.80 7.65
C PRO A 180 14.69 6.51 8.20
N ASP A 181 15.54 5.62 8.70
CA ASP A 181 15.07 4.43 9.40
C ASP A 181 14.20 4.81 10.60
N ILE A 182 13.15 4.05 10.82
CA ILE A 182 12.17 4.30 11.87
C ILE A 182 11.75 3.02 12.56
N HIS A 183 11.42 3.13 13.85
CA HIS A 183 10.88 2.03 14.62
C HIS A 183 9.36 2.09 14.66
N HIS A 184 8.70 0.99 14.29
CA HIS A 184 7.27 0.78 14.46
C HIS A 184 6.98 -0.41 15.37
N PRO A 185 5.85 -0.40 16.10
CA PRO A 185 5.40 -1.60 16.79
C PRO A 185 5.26 -2.76 15.79
N LEU A 186 5.85 -3.91 16.11
CA LEU A 186 5.78 -5.12 15.29
C LEU A 186 4.35 -5.67 15.23
N ILE A 187 3.56 -5.45 16.28
CA ILE A 187 2.14 -5.74 16.32
C ILE A 187 1.39 -4.40 16.45
N ARG A 188 0.53 -4.10 15.47
CA ARG A 188 -0.30 -2.90 15.47
C ARG A 188 -1.78 -3.24 15.62
N THR A 189 -2.51 -2.38 16.29
CA THR A 189 -3.97 -2.44 16.31
C THR A 189 -4.51 -1.63 15.15
N HIS A 190 -5.32 -2.25 14.30
CA HIS A 190 -5.97 -1.60 13.18
C HIS A 190 -7.00 -0.58 13.70
N PRO A 191 -6.89 0.71 13.34
CA PRO A 191 -7.67 1.76 14.00
C PRO A 191 -9.19 1.65 13.77
N ALA A 192 -9.62 1.17 12.61
CA ALA A 192 -11.05 1.05 12.29
C ALA A 192 -11.68 -0.22 12.83
N THR A 193 -10.93 -1.32 12.98
CA THR A 193 -11.48 -2.63 13.34
C THR A 193 -11.10 -3.12 14.73
N GLY A 194 -10.10 -2.50 15.37
CA GLY A 194 -9.55 -2.93 16.66
C GLY A 194 -8.76 -4.25 16.60
N ARG A 195 -8.64 -4.89 15.42
CA ARG A 195 -7.88 -6.14 15.27
C ARG A 195 -6.38 -5.90 15.32
N LYS A 196 -5.65 -6.81 15.93
CA LYS A 196 -4.19 -6.84 15.90
C LYS A 196 -3.71 -7.38 14.55
N ALA A 197 -2.63 -6.83 14.02
CA ALA A 197 -1.98 -7.25 12.79
C ALA A 197 -0.47 -7.27 12.96
N LEU A 198 0.21 -8.17 12.27
CA LEU A 198 1.66 -8.10 12.12
C LEU A 198 2.01 -6.92 11.21
N TYR A 199 2.97 -6.11 11.64
CA TYR A 199 3.40 -4.91 10.93
C TYR A 199 4.90 -4.97 10.64
N LEU A 200 5.23 -5.84 9.71
CA LEU A 200 6.59 -6.11 9.23
C LEU A 200 6.51 -6.63 7.79
N CYS A 201 7.58 -6.47 7.04
CA CYS A 201 7.68 -7.04 5.70
C CYS A 201 9.13 -7.40 5.36
N PRO A 202 9.35 -8.42 4.52
CA PRO A 202 10.67 -8.68 3.97
C PRO A 202 11.19 -7.44 3.22
N GLY A 203 12.49 -7.20 3.29
CA GLY A 203 13.14 -6.12 2.56
C GLY A 203 13.13 -4.76 3.24
N MET A 204 12.07 -4.36 3.96
CA MET A 204 12.06 -3.10 4.73
C MET A 204 12.28 -3.32 6.22
N THR A 205 11.79 -4.42 6.80
CA THR A 205 12.05 -4.75 8.20
C THR A 205 13.44 -5.36 8.33
N THR A 206 14.35 -4.65 8.95
CA THR A 206 15.77 -5.05 9.03
C THR A 206 16.11 -5.78 10.33
N GLU A 207 15.41 -5.46 11.42
CA GLU A 207 15.65 -6.07 12.73
C GLU A 207 14.43 -5.92 13.65
N ILE A 208 14.37 -6.75 14.67
CA ILE A 208 13.53 -6.50 15.86
C ILE A 208 14.45 -5.86 16.90
N VAL A 209 14.10 -4.66 17.34
CA VAL A 209 14.93 -3.85 18.22
C VAL A 209 15.28 -4.61 19.51
N GLY A 210 16.57 -4.77 19.77
CA GLY A 210 17.07 -5.45 20.97
C GLY A 210 17.06 -6.99 20.90
N TRP A 211 16.85 -7.55 19.72
CA TRP A 211 17.03 -8.99 19.49
C TRP A 211 18.36 -9.23 18.74
N ASP A 212 19.06 -10.30 19.11
CA ASP A 212 20.31 -10.78 18.47
C ASP A 212 19.98 -11.62 17.22
#